data_b1057d7c77387b776c04a79444d7e5d5
#
_entry.id   b1057d7c77387b776c04a79444d7e5d5
#
_cell.length_a   1.000
_cell.length_b   1.000
_cell.length_c   1.000
_cell.angle_alpha   90.00
_cell.angle_beta   90.00
_cell.angle_gamma   90.00
#
_symmetry.space_group_name_H-M   'P 1'
#
loop_
_entity.id
_entity.type
_entity.pdbx_description
1 polymer ?
#
loop_
_entity_poly.entity_id
_entity_poly.type
_entity_poly.pdbx_seq_one_letter_code
_entity_poly.pdbx_strand_id
1 'polypeptide(L)'
;MLSKLRGLWQEKDFRKVIYLFILTKIFVIAIAVSVQFFVPADITHTQKISDNVFLNPFAQYDSTAYLDIAKNGYNGEFANGVGNYHWYPLYPLLIRVFSFIGFDLAAFLIANIASIFAVVMLYLLVKDELGKRNAYRTAFYTLLFPTAYYFTMMYTESLFLLLSLCTFYFAKRENFLAAGVFGFFTSLTRIQGILLFVPIAIIYLRSVGFDYRKFSVSNIKKIRTNSLSLLLIPIGFLTFMLYDLVAFGDAFIQLKSASVFGRHLTPPWEGFLQAINAMINDTTLINLSYHIYNLFITISFIGLIYVCWKKLKPEYTAYYLLTMIILLLGPNLFGMSRYMLIVFPAFMALSTIENKNKLTKYGIPILYAIFVLLMAGFILLHVTQRISSPFFYTPLF
;
A
#
# COMPACT_ATOMS: atom_id res chain seq x y z
N MET A 1 12.84 16.84 -20.02
CA MET A 1 12.79 15.65 -19.15
C MET A 1 14.19 15.14 -18.78
N LEU A 2 15.06 14.86 -19.75
CA LEU A 2 16.42 14.35 -19.53
C LEU A 2 17.30 15.27 -18.68
N SER A 3 17.24 16.60 -18.85
CA SER A 3 17.99 17.56 -18.04
C SER A 3 17.60 17.54 -16.54
N LYS A 4 16.30 17.39 -16.26
CA LYS A 4 15.82 17.26 -14.87
C LYS A 4 16.28 15.94 -14.23
N LEU A 5 16.29 14.84 -14.98
CA LEU A 5 16.78 13.54 -14.49
C LEU A 5 18.31 13.60 -14.25
N ARG A 6 19.09 14.25 -15.14
CA ARG A 6 20.52 14.48 -14.91
C ARG A 6 20.75 15.31 -13.65
N GLY A 7 19.96 16.37 -13.42
CA GLY A 7 20.04 17.17 -12.20
C GLY A 7 19.76 16.37 -10.93
N LEU A 8 18.75 15.49 -10.95
CA LEU A 8 18.47 14.58 -9.84
C LEU A 8 19.60 13.60 -9.57
N TRP A 9 20.22 13.06 -10.62
CA TRP A 9 21.33 12.13 -10.48
C TRP A 9 22.57 12.77 -9.88
N GLN A 10 22.74 14.09 -9.99
CA GLN A 10 23.83 14.82 -9.33
C GLN A 10 23.61 14.95 -7.81
N GLU A 11 22.36 14.80 -7.33
CA GLU A 11 22.06 14.87 -5.89
C GLU A 11 22.55 13.60 -5.16
N LYS A 12 23.47 13.79 -4.20
CA LYS A 12 24.04 12.68 -3.41
C LYS A 12 22.95 11.84 -2.70
N ASP A 13 21.95 12.52 -2.12
CA ASP A 13 20.90 11.83 -1.36
C ASP A 13 19.95 11.06 -2.29
N PHE A 14 19.66 11.56 -3.50
CA PHE A 14 18.91 10.82 -4.50
C PHE A 14 19.62 9.53 -4.92
N ARG A 15 20.92 9.61 -5.23
CA ARG A 15 21.72 8.41 -5.56
C ARG A 15 21.69 7.37 -4.44
N LYS A 16 21.82 7.82 -3.17
CA LYS A 16 21.71 6.90 -2.02
C LYS A 16 20.35 6.20 -1.98
N VAL A 17 19.25 6.90 -2.29
CA VAL A 17 17.91 6.29 -2.35
C VAL A 17 17.85 5.23 -3.44
N ILE A 18 18.38 5.50 -4.63
CA ILE A 18 18.39 4.53 -5.73
C ILE A 18 19.27 3.32 -5.38
N TYR A 19 20.46 3.52 -4.82
CA TYR A 19 21.30 2.40 -4.38
C TYR A 19 20.62 1.57 -3.28
N LEU A 20 20.00 2.22 -2.31
CA LEU A 20 19.23 1.52 -1.26
C LEU A 20 18.08 0.72 -1.86
N PHE A 21 17.34 1.29 -2.83
CA PHE A 21 16.28 0.58 -3.53
C PHE A 21 16.81 -0.66 -4.24
N ILE A 22 17.91 -0.54 -4.98
CA ILE A 22 18.50 -1.68 -5.68
C ILE A 22 18.97 -2.75 -4.68
N LEU A 23 19.62 -2.35 -3.59
CA LEU A 23 20.08 -3.28 -2.56
C LEU A 23 18.92 -4.02 -1.89
N THR A 24 17.83 -3.31 -1.56
CA THR A 24 16.64 -3.95 -0.98
C THR A 24 15.96 -4.90 -1.97
N LYS A 25 15.93 -4.56 -3.26
CA LYS A 25 15.40 -5.47 -4.30
C LYS A 25 16.24 -6.73 -4.43
N ILE A 26 17.57 -6.58 -4.53
CA ILE A 26 18.49 -7.73 -4.58
C ILE A 26 18.32 -8.61 -3.33
N PHE A 27 18.24 -8.00 -2.14
CA PHE A 27 18.04 -8.70 -0.88
C PHE A 27 16.74 -9.51 -0.88
N VAL A 28 15.60 -8.88 -1.24
CA VAL A 28 14.30 -9.55 -1.27
C VAL A 28 14.29 -10.70 -2.30
N ILE A 29 14.78 -10.45 -3.51
CA ILE A 29 14.81 -11.46 -4.57
C ILE A 29 15.73 -12.62 -4.18
N ALA A 30 16.91 -12.34 -3.66
CA ALA A 30 17.86 -13.37 -3.25
C ALA A 30 17.28 -14.27 -2.15
N ILE A 31 16.67 -13.69 -1.11
CA ILE A 31 16.04 -14.50 -0.04
C ILE A 31 14.85 -15.29 -0.58
N ALA A 32 13.93 -14.65 -1.33
CA ALA A 32 12.73 -15.32 -1.82
C ALA A 32 13.07 -16.52 -2.73
N VAL A 33 14.02 -16.33 -3.64
CA VAL A 33 14.50 -17.42 -4.53
C VAL A 33 15.25 -18.49 -3.73
N SER A 34 16.13 -18.10 -2.77
CA SER A 34 16.84 -19.06 -1.93
C SER A 34 15.86 -19.91 -1.10
N VAL A 35 14.84 -19.27 -0.50
CA VAL A 35 13.81 -19.99 0.26
C VAL A 35 13.09 -21.01 -0.64
N GLN A 36 12.71 -20.62 -1.86
CA GLN A 36 12.03 -21.51 -2.82
C GLN A 36 12.84 -22.79 -3.11
N PHE A 37 14.18 -22.69 -3.16
CA PHE A 37 15.03 -23.83 -3.52
C PHE A 37 15.54 -24.64 -2.34
N PHE A 38 15.74 -24.02 -1.19
CA PHE A 38 16.43 -24.63 -0.05
C PHE A 38 15.56 -24.93 1.16
N VAL A 39 14.38 -24.33 1.25
CA VAL A 39 13.46 -24.58 2.36
C VAL A 39 12.33 -25.48 1.88
N PRO A 40 12.15 -26.67 2.49
CA PRO A 40 11.03 -27.54 2.14
C PRO A 40 9.72 -26.80 2.35
N ALA A 41 8.91 -26.76 1.29
CA ALA A 41 7.56 -26.26 1.40
C ALA A 41 6.76 -27.18 2.32
N ASP A 42 5.84 -26.61 3.08
CA ASP A 42 4.85 -27.41 3.77
C ASP A 42 3.91 -27.99 2.70
N ILE A 43 4.07 -29.30 2.44
CA ILE A 43 3.38 -29.99 1.33
C ILE A 43 1.86 -29.93 1.49
N THR A 44 1.38 -29.68 2.70
CA THR A 44 -0.05 -29.60 3.00
C THR A 44 -0.67 -28.26 2.60
N HIS A 45 0.13 -27.22 2.38
CA HIS A 45 -0.38 -25.84 2.18
C HIS A 45 0.25 -25.08 1.00
N THR A 46 1.32 -25.62 0.37
CA THR A 46 1.99 -24.95 -0.74
C THR A 46 1.32 -25.21 -2.07
N GLN A 47 0.58 -24.22 -2.55
CA GLN A 47 0.12 -24.20 -3.94
C GLN A 47 1.23 -23.64 -4.84
N LYS A 48 1.55 -24.38 -5.92
CA LYS A 48 2.32 -23.84 -7.03
C LYS A 48 1.40 -22.93 -7.85
N ILE A 49 1.65 -21.62 -7.78
CA ILE A 49 0.81 -20.61 -8.42
C ILE A 49 1.36 -20.24 -9.81
N SER A 50 2.68 -20.17 -9.93
CA SER A 50 3.37 -19.91 -11.18
C SER A 50 4.15 -21.16 -11.65
N ASP A 51 4.06 -21.47 -12.95
CA ASP A 51 4.87 -22.52 -13.56
C ASP A 51 6.34 -22.14 -13.67
N ASN A 52 6.64 -20.84 -13.66
CA ASN A 52 8.00 -20.36 -13.60
C ASN A 52 8.52 -20.42 -12.15
N VAL A 53 9.44 -21.34 -11.90
CA VAL A 53 10.04 -21.56 -10.57
C VAL A 53 10.69 -20.33 -9.97
N PHE A 54 11.23 -19.42 -10.79
CA PHE A 54 11.82 -18.18 -10.33
C PHE A 54 10.77 -17.08 -10.01
N LEU A 55 9.59 -17.15 -10.60
CA LEU A 55 8.50 -16.21 -10.35
C LEU A 55 7.54 -16.68 -9.25
N ASN A 56 7.46 -17.99 -9.01
CA ASN A 56 6.57 -18.57 -8.02
C ASN A 56 6.73 -17.96 -6.59
N PRO A 57 7.94 -17.66 -6.08
CA PRO A 57 8.09 -17.03 -4.76
C PRO A 57 7.37 -15.67 -4.62
N PHE A 58 7.14 -14.97 -5.74
CA PHE A 58 6.52 -13.64 -5.77
C PHE A 58 5.01 -13.69 -6.04
N ALA A 59 4.48 -14.88 -6.37
CA ALA A 59 3.09 -15.11 -6.78
C ALA A 59 2.24 -15.76 -5.67
N GLN A 60 2.42 -15.38 -4.40
CA GLN A 60 1.74 -16.04 -3.29
C GLN A 60 0.47 -15.29 -2.86
N TYR A 61 -0.49 -15.97 -2.21
CA TYR A 61 -1.73 -15.42 -1.63
C TYR A 61 -2.56 -14.57 -2.61
N ASP A 62 -2.78 -13.27 -2.35
CA ASP A 62 -3.62 -12.38 -3.18
C ASP A 62 -3.18 -12.32 -4.64
N SER A 63 -1.93 -12.69 -4.96
CA SER A 63 -1.45 -12.77 -6.35
C SER A 63 -2.25 -13.77 -7.18
N THR A 64 -2.76 -14.85 -6.55
CA THR A 64 -3.61 -15.83 -7.22
C THR A 64 -4.86 -15.21 -7.80
N ALA A 65 -5.53 -14.37 -7.00
CA ALA A 65 -6.74 -13.69 -7.42
C ALA A 65 -6.46 -12.66 -8.52
N TYR A 66 -5.38 -11.89 -8.42
CA TYR A 66 -5.01 -10.94 -9.48
C TYR A 66 -4.69 -11.65 -10.79
N LEU A 67 -3.97 -12.76 -10.74
CA LEU A 67 -3.66 -13.57 -11.92
C LEU A 67 -4.91 -14.24 -12.48
N ASP A 68 -5.81 -14.74 -11.64
CA ASP A 68 -7.07 -15.34 -12.05
C ASP A 68 -7.96 -14.30 -12.74
N ILE A 69 -8.18 -13.12 -12.15
CA ILE A 69 -8.95 -12.04 -12.77
C ILE A 69 -8.32 -11.63 -14.12
N ALA A 70 -6.98 -11.56 -14.20
CA ALA A 70 -6.31 -11.22 -15.44
C ALA A 70 -6.52 -12.27 -16.54
N LYS A 71 -6.55 -13.55 -16.19
CA LYS A 71 -6.74 -14.69 -17.12
C LYS A 71 -8.22 -14.89 -17.48
N ASN A 72 -9.07 -14.97 -16.47
CA ASN A 72 -10.44 -15.48 -16.57
C ASN A 72 -11.50 -14.37 -16.40
N GLY A 73 -11.14 -13.21 -15.87
CA GLY A 73 -12.08 -12.18 -15.46
C GLY A 73 -12.65 -12.40 -14.06
N TYR A 74 -13.59 -11.56 -13.68
CA TYR A 74 -14.32 -11.75 -12.43
C TYR A 74 -15.29 -12.91 -12.54
N ASN A 75 -15.28 -13.81 -11.55
CA ASN A 75 -16.13 -15.00 -11.53
C ASN A 75 -16.49 -15.41 -10.10
N GLY A 76 -17.53 -16.21 -9.93
CA GLY A 76 -18.01 -16.72 -8.64
C GLY A 76 -17.37 -18.04 -8.21
N GLU A 77 -16.51 -18.63 -9.01
CA GLU A 77 -15.95 -19.97 -8.80
C GLU A 77 -14.55 -19.95 -8.18
N PHE A 78 -14.00 -18.78 -8.00
CA PHE A 78 -12.70 -18.61 -7.34
C PHE A 78 -12.78 -19.13 -5.88
N ALA A 79 -11.76 -19.83 -5.44
CA ALA A 79 -11.60 -20.29 -4.05
C ALA A 79 -12.87 -20.96 -3.45
N ASN A 80 -13.31 -22.10 -4.02
CA ASN A 80 -14.45 -22.94 -3.56
C ASN A 80 -15.82 -22.22 -3.59
N GLY A 81 -16.08 -21.48 -4.66
CA GLY A 81 -17.36 -20.80 -4.84
C GLY A 81 -17.43 -19.44 -4.17
N VAL A 82 -16.33 -18.96 -3.62
CA VAL A 82 -16.18 -17.56 -3.20
C VAL A 82 -15.62 -16.76 -4.35
N GLY A 83 -16.41 -15.83 -4.89
CA GLY A 83 -16.00 -15.02 -6.04
C GLY A 83 -14.77 -14.13 -5.78
N ASN A 84 -14.04 -13.83 -6.83
CA ASN A 84 -12.87 -12.94 -6.80
C ASN A 84 -13.24 -11.45 -6.87
N TYR A 85 -14.46 -11.05 -6.52
CA TYR A 85 -15.04 -9.72 -6.77
C TYR A 85 -14.43 -8.60 -5.94
N HIS A 86 -13.80 -8.87 -4.78
CA HIS A 86 -13.29 -7.82 -3.89
C HIS A 86 -11.90 -7.30 -4.26
N TRP A 87 -11.19 -7.93 -5.22
CA TRP A 87 -9.93 -7.43 -5.75
C TRP A 87 -10.16 -6.39 -6.84
N TYR A 88 -9.54 -5.23 -6.72
CA TYR A 88 -9.76 -4.07 -7.57
C TYR A 88 -9.17 -4.25 -8.97
N PRO A 89 -9.78 -3.66 -10.04
CA PRO A 89 -9.57 -4.07 -11.42
C PRO A 89 -8.27 -3.58 -12.06
N LEU A 90 -7.65 -2.46 -11.61
CA LEU A 90 -6.58 -1.83 -12.39
C LEU A 90 -5.37 -2.74 -12.57
N TYR A 91 -4.94 -3.42 -11.52
CA TYR A 91 -3.75 -4.28 -11.59
C TYR A 91 -3.99 -5.50 -12.47
N PRO A 92 -5.07 -6.28 -12.30
CA PRO A 92 -5.41 -7.35 -13.25
C PRO A 92 -5.57 -6.90 -14.70
N LEU A 93 -6.17 -5.72 -14.94
CA LEU A 93 -6.31 -5.17 -16.29
C LEU A 93 -4.94 -4.88 -16.92
N LEU A 94 -4.02 -4.28 -16.16
CA LEU A 94 -2.65 -4.06 -16.63
C LEU A 94 -1.93 -5.39 -16.92
N ILE A 95 -2.07 -6.40 -16.05
CA ILE A 95 -1.52 -7.74 -16.30
C ILE A 95 -2.07 -8.31 -17.61
N ARG A 96 -3.38 -8.20 -17.84
CA ARG A 96 -4.03 -8.68 -19.08
C ARG A 96 -3.53 -7.95 -20.32
N VAL A 97 -3.39 -6.62 -20.26
CA VAL A 97 -2.87 -5.82 -21.38
C VAL A 97 -1.44 -6.24 -21.75
N PHE A 98 -0.60 -6.56 -20.76
CA PHE A 98 0.78 -6.98 -20.99
C PHE A 98 0.97 -8.51 -20.99
N SER A 99 -0.11 -9.30 -21.06
CA SER A 99 -0.05 -10.77 -21.00
C SER A 99 0.69 -11.42 -22.18
N PHE A 100 0.97 -10.69 -23.24
CA PHE A 100 1.77 -11.17 -24.38
C PHE A 100 3.21 -11.57 -23.99
N ILE A 101 3.72 -11.10 -22.83
CA ILE A 101 4.99 -11.55 -22.24
C ILE A 101 4.81 -12.67 -21.21
N GLY A 102 3.57 -13.15 -21.00
CA GLY A 102 3.18 -14.07 -19.93
C GLY A 102 2.57 -13.35 -18.73
N PHE A 103 1.48 -13.90 -18.17
CA PHE A 103 0.73 -13.26 -17.07
C PHE A 103 1.58 -13.02 -15.83
N ASP A 104 2.35 -14.02 -15.41
CA ASP A 104 3.18 -13.98 -14.21
C ASP A 104 4.32 -12.96 -14.35
N LEU A 105 4.98 -12.96 -15.53
CA LEU A 105 6.04 -12.00 -15.82
C LEU A 105 5.47 -10.57 -15.90
N ALA A 106 4.32 -10.39 -16.53
CA ALA A 106 3.64 -9.09 -16.59
C ALA A 106 3.30 -8.58 -15.19
N ALA A 107 2.71 -9.43 -14.33
CA ALA A 107 2.39 -9.08 -12.95
C ALA A 107 3.66 -8.65 -12.18
N PHE A 108 4.72 -9.46 -12.25
CA PHE A 108 5.98 -9.16 -11.58
C PHE A 108 6.59 -7.84 -12.07
N LEU A 109 6.65 -7.62 -13.38
CA LEU A 109 7.25 -6.41 -13.95
C LEU A 109 6.43 -5.16 -13.62
N ILE A 110 5.09 -5.20 -13.71
CA ILE A 110 4.24 -4.06 -13.37
C ILE A 110 4.46 -3.63 -11.92
N ALA A 111 4.47 -4.57 -10.96
CA ALA A 111 4.70 -4.27 -9.55
C ALA A 111 6.10 -3.66 -9.33
N ASN A 112 7.13 -4.22 -9.96
CA ASN A 112 8.51 -3.77 -9.76
C ASN A 112 8.83 -2.46 -10.48
N ILE A 113 8.30 -2.23 -11.69
CA ILE A 113 8.39 -0.94 -12.38
C ILE A 113 7.64 0.13 -11.59
N ALA A 114 6.42 -0.16 -11.11
CA ALA A 114 5.69 0.77 -10.26
C ALA A 114 6.47 1.12 -9.00
N SER A 115 7.18 0.16 -8.39
CA SER A 115 7.93 0.40 -7.16
C SER A 115 9.12 1.34 -7.33
N ILE A 116 9.87 1.27 -8.44
CA ILE A 116 10.98 2.22 -8.68
C ILE A 116 10.44 3.63 -8.90
N PHE A 117 9.37 3.77 -9.69
CA PHE A 117 8.74 5.08 -9.89
C PHE A 117 8.09 5.61 -8.60
N ALA A 118 7.51 4.74 -7.75
CA ALA A 118 6.98 5.14 -6.45
C ALA A 118 8.07 5.73 -5.55
N VAL A 119 9.23 5.10 -5.48
CA VAL A 119 10.38 5.59 -4.68
C VAL A 119 10.91 6.92 -5.23
N VAL A 120 10.99 7.08 -6.55
CA VAL A 120 11.38 8.34 -7.19
C VAL A 120 10.36 9.45 -6.86
N MET A 121 9.06 9.16 -7.01
CA MET A 121 7.99 10.12 -6.71
C MET A 121 7.93 10.47 -5.22
N LEU A 122 8.15 9.49 -4.33
CA LEU A 122 8.26 9.71 -2.89
C LEU A 122 9.41 10.69 -2.58
N TYR A 123 10.59 10.44 -3.15
CA TYR A 123 11.73 11.33 -2.97
C TYR A 123 11.43 12.76 -3.45
N LEU A 124 10.84 12.90 -4.65
CA LEU A 124 10.50 14.21 -5.21
C LEU A 124 9.48 14.97 -4.37
N LEU A 125 8.37 14.31 -3.99
CA LEU A 125 7.32 14.91 -3.18
C LEU A 125 7.88 15.37 -1.82
N VAL A 126 8.61 14.48 -1.13
CA VAL A 126 9.14 14.78 0.20
C VAL A 126 10.27 15.81 0.14
N LYS A 127 11.09 15.80 -0.92
CA LYS A 127 12.11 16.83 -1.14
C LYS A 127 11.51 18.22 -1.24
N ASP A 128 10.41 18.36 -1.98
CA ASP A 128 9.73 19.65 -2.15
C ASP A 128 9.03 20.11 -0.86
N GLU A 129 8.58 19.19 -0.01
CA GLU A 129 7.87 19.50 1.23
C GLU A 129 8.78 19.65 2.45
N LEU A 130 9.82 18.84 2.58
CA LEU A 130 10.61 18.69 3.81
C LEU A 130 12.14 18.75 3.56
N GLY A 131 12.57 18.90 2.31
CA GLY A 131 13.99 18.96 1.91
C GLY A 131 14.65 17.59 1.70
N LYS A 132 15.82 17.62 1.09
CA LYS A 132 16.56 16.42 0.61
C LYS A 132 16.85 15.40 1.71
N ARG A 133 17.28 15.86 2.89
CA ARG A 133 17.60 14.99 4.03
C ARG A 133 16.39 14.17 4.47
N ASN A 134 15.22 14.80 4.60
CA ASN A 134 13.99 14.10 4.99
C ASN A 134 13.47 13.22 3.86
N ALA A 135 13.66 13.60 2.59
CA ALA A 135 13.35 12.74 1.45
C ALA A 135 14.15 11.42 1.47
N TYR A 136 15.47 11.50 1.71
CA TYR A 136 16.30 10.32 1.90
C TYR A 136 15.82 9.46 3.08
N ARG A 137 15.58 10.10 4.26
CA ARG A 137 15.13 9.38 5.46
C ARG A 137 13.77 8.72 5.27
N THR A 138 12.82 9.41 4.61
CA THR A 138 11.51 8.84 4.30
C THR A 138 11.65 7.59 3.42
N ALA A 139 12.43 7.68 2.33
CA ALA A 139 12.68 6.53 1.46
C ALA A 139 13.38 5.39 2.21
N PHE A 140 14.38 5.71 3.06
CA PHE A 140 15.08 4.75 3.91
C PHE A 140 14.09 4.00 4.82
N TYR A 141 13.23 4.74 5.52
CA TYR A 141 12.24 4.16 6.42
C TYR A 141 11.20 3.31 5.70
N THR A 142 10.76 3.73 4.52
CA THR A 142 9.81 2.97 3.70
C THR A 142 10.42 1.68 3.16
N LEU A 143 11.65 1.73 2.64
CA LEU A 143 12.30 0.58 2.00
C LEU A 143 12.79 -0.47 2.97
N LEU A 144 13.17 -0.10 4.20
CA LEU A 144 13.60 -1.04 5.23
C LEU A 144 12.49 -1.45 6.20
N PHE A 145 11.24 -1.03 5.95
CA PHE A 145 10.12 -1.48 6.76
C PHE A 145 9.92 -2.99 6.59
N PRO A 146 9.60 -3.75 7.65
CA PRO A 146 9.59 -5.22 7.59
C PRO A 146 8.74 -5.84 6.49
N THR A 147 7.65 -5.18 6.11
CA THR A 147 6.77 -5.65 5.03
C THR A 147 7.07 -5.02 3.67
N ALA A 148 8.15 -4.22 3.53
CA ALA A 148 8.50 -3.58 2.25
C ALA A 148 8.81 -4.57 1.12
N TYR A 149 9.03 -5.85 1.44
CA TYR A 149 9.15 -6.91 0.43
C TYR A 149 7.90 -7.02 -0.46
N TYR A 150 6.71 -6.61 0.00
CA TYR A 150 5.50 -6.53 -0.83
C TYR A 150 5.66 -5.62 -2.05
N PHE A 151 6.57 -4.65 -2.03
CA PHE A 151 6.91 -3.88 -3.22
C PHE A 151 7.61 -4.69 -4.32
N THR A 152 7.98 -5.95 -4.03
CA THR A 152 8.59 -6.86 -5.01
C THR A 152 7.62 -7.96 -5.44
N MET A 153 6.63 -8.28 -4.60
CA MET A 153 5.63 -9.32 -4.87
C MET A 153 4.64 -8.87 -5.97
N MET A 154 3.92 -9.81 -6.56
CA MET A 154 2.89 -9.56 -7.57
C MET A 154 1.60 -8.99 -6.93
N TYR A 155 1.72 -7.78 -6.37
CA TYR A 155 0.73 -7.14 -5.53
C TYR A 155 0.48 -5.68 -5.95
N THR A 156 -0.56 -5.07 -5.40
CA THR A 156 -1.00 -3.71 -5.76
C THR A 156 -0.29 -2.60 -4.99
N GLU A 157 0.47 -2.89 -3.93
CA GLU A 157 1.05 -1.89 -3.02
C GLU A 157 1.93 -0.88 -3.75
N SER A 158 2.79 -1.35 -4.66
CA SER A 158 3.68 -0.48 -5.46
C SER A 158 2.90 0.42 -6.39
N LEU A 159 1.92 -0.13 -7.10
CA LEU A 159 1.10 0.60 -8.05
C LEU A 159 0.24 1.65 -7.33
N PHE A 160 -0.40 1.26 -6.23
CA PHE A 160 -1.20 2.16 -5.41
C PHE A 160 -0.37 3.31 -4.84
N LEU A 161 0.81 3.01 -4.28
CA LEU A 161 1.71 4.03 -3.74
C LEU A 161 2.17 4.99 -4.82
N LEU A 162 2.56 4.50 -6.00
CA LEU A 162 2.96 5.33 -7.14
C LEU A 162 1.85 6.30 -7.53
N LEU A 163 0.64 5.77 -7.76
CA LEU A 163 -0.50 6.57 -8.21
C LEU A 163 -0.92 7.59 -7.15
N SER A 164 -0.92 7.21 -5.86
CA SER A 164 -1.19 8.13 -4.75
C SER A 164 -0.17 9.27 -4.69
N LEU A 165 1.12 8.95 -4.82
CA LEU A 165 2.19 9.95 -4.82
C LEU A 165 2.10 10.88 -6.04
N CYS A 166 1.76 10.35 -7.23
CA CYS A 166 1.50 11.16 -8.42
C CYS A 166 0.31 12.11 -8.19
N THR A 167 -0.77 11.60 -7.60
CA THR A 167 -1.95 12.41 -7.27
C THR A 167 -1.57 13.61 -6.39
N PHE A 168 -0.84 13.39 -5.29
CA PHE A 168 -0.35 14.47 -4.43
C PHE A 168 0.63 15.39 -5.16
N TYR A 169 1.57 14.84 -5.90
CA TYR A 169 2.62 15.59 -6.60
C TYR A 169 2.03 16.58 -7.61
N PHE A 170 1.06 16.15 -8.41
CA PHE A 170 0.39 17.01 -9.38
C PHE A 170 -0.55 18.01 -8.73
N ALA A 171 -1.28 17.61 -7.68
CA ALA A 171 -2.12 18.53 -6.91
C ALA A 171 -1.30 19.65 -6.26
N LYS A 172 -0.12 19.33 -5.70
CA LYS A 172 0.81 20.33 -5.11
C LYS A 172 1.37 21.32 -6.15
N ARG A 173 1.30 20.98 -7.43
CA ARG A 173 1.67 21.84 -8.57
C ARG A 173 0.45 22.47 -9.26
N GLU A 174 -0.71 22.41 -8.61
CA GLU A 174 -1.97 22.96 -9.10
C GLU A 174 -2.44 22.36 -10.45
N ASN A 175 -1.84 21.24 -10.86
CA ASN A 175 -2.33 20.47 -12.01
C ASN A 175 -3.40 19.49 -11.55
N PHE A 176 -4.61 20.04 -11.29
CA PHE A 176 -5.71 19.25 -10.73
C PHE A 176 -6.29 18.23 -11.69
N LEU A 177 -6.18 18.45 -13.01
CA LEU A 177 -6.60 17.45 -13.99
C LEU A 177 -5.71 16.19 -13.89
N ALA A 178 -4.38 16.36 -13.92
CA ALA A 178 -3.47 15.23 -13.75
C ALA A 178 -3.66 14.55 -12.38
N ALA A 179 -3.84 15.34 -11.30
CA ALA A 179 -4.14 14.80 -9.99
C ALA A 179 -5.44 13.97 -9.98
N GLY A 180 -6.49 14.46 -10.62
CA GLY A 180 -7.76 13.73 -10.77
C GLY A 180 -7.61 12.43 -11.55
N VAL A 181 -6.87 12.45 -12.68
CA VAL A 181 -6.62 11.26 -13.51
C VAL A 181 -5.83 10.20 -12.73
N PHE A 182 -4.74 10.59 -12.05
CA PHE A 182 -4.00 9.64 -11.22
C PHE A 182 -4.84 9.13 -10.05
N GLY A 183 -5.64 9.99 -9.43
CA GLY A 183 -6.57 9.62 -8.37
C GLY A 183 -7.67 8.66 -8.83
N PHE A 184 -8.20 8.83 -10.05
CA PHE A 184 -9.12 7.87 -10.69
C PHE A 184 -8.52 6.47 -10.75
N PHE A 185 -7.31 6.34 -11.27
CA PHE A 185 -6.62 5.06 -11.34
C PHE A 185 -6.26 4.53 -9.94
N THR A 186 -5.94 5.40 -8.97
CA THR A 186 -5.71 4.96 -7.59
C THR A 186 -6.97 4.31 -7.00
N SER A 187 -8.15 4.87 -7.25
CA SER A 187 -9.43 4.35 -6.81
C SER A 187 -9.79 3.00 -7.46
N LEU A 188 -9.29 2.75 -8.67
CA LEU A 188 -9.41 1.45 -9.36
C LEU A 188 -8.36 0.42 -8.90
N THR A 189 -7.42 0.82 -8.02
CA THR A 189 -6.39 -0.10 -7.51
C THR A 189 -6.76 -0.69 -6.15
N ARG A 190 -7.38 0.10 -5.28
CA ARG A 190 -7.79 -0.27 -3.91
C ARG A 190 -8.86 0.68 -3.39
N ILE A 191 -9.71 0.22 -2.46
CA ILE A 191 -10.77 1.04 -1.84
C ILE A 191 -10.23 2.32 -1.19
N GLN A 192 -9.00 2.28 -0.64
CA GLN A 192 -8.38 3.46 -0.03
C GLN A 192 -8.12 4.59 -1.04
N GLY A 193 -8.17 4.32 -2.34
CA GLY A 193 -7.96 5.32 -3.39
C GLY A 193 -8.98 6.45 -3.36
N ILE A 194 -10.25 6.15 -3.05
CA ILE A 194 -11.31 7.17 -2.94
C ILE A 194 -11.02 8.21 -1.85
N LEU A 195 -10.28 7.82 -0.80
CA LEU A 195 -9.93 8.71 0.32
C LEU A 195 -9.04 9.86 -0.10
N LEU A 196 -8.33 9.73 -1.24
CA LEU A 196 -7.50 10.82 -1.79
C LEU A 196 -8.33 12.06 -2.15
N PHE A 197 -9.64 11.91 -2.38
CA PHE A 197 -10.50 13.06 -2.69
C PHE A 197 -10.40 14.15 -1.61
N VAL A 198 -10.43 13.79 -0.33
CA VAL A 198 -10.40 14.76 0.78
C VAL A 198 -9.08 15.52 0.86
N PRO A 199 -7.90 14.89 0.94
CA PRO A 199 -6.63 15.62 0.99
C PRO A 199 -6.39 16.46 -0.27
N ILE A 200 -6.79 15.98 -1.46
CA ILE A 200 -6.62 16.75 -2.69
C ILE A 200 -7.58 17.95 -2.74
N ALA A 201 -8.80 17.81 -2.23
CA ALA A 201 -9.73 18.92 -2.05
C ALA A 201 -9.16 19.98 -1.06
N ILE A 202 -8.49 19.55 0.03
CA ILE A 202 -7.80 20.47 0.95
C ILE A 202 -6.71 21.26 0.23
N ILE A 203 -5.89 20.59 -0.61
CA ILE A 203 -4.85 21.25 -1.42
C ILE A 203 -5.50 22.25 -2.37
N TYR A 204 -6.57 21.85 -3.07
CA TYR A 204 -7.30 22.71 -4.00
C TYR A 204 -7.87 23.96 -3.30
N LEU A 205 -8.62 23.77 -2.23
CA LEU A 205 -9.25 24.90 -1.50
C LEU A 205 -8.20 25.89 -0.99
N ARG A 206 -7.04 25.38 -0.56
CA ARG A 206 -5.93 26.24 -0.16
C ARG A 206 -5.33 27.01 -1.34
N SER A 207 -5.18 26.40 -2.52
CA SER A 207 -4.60 27.03 -3.71
C SER A 207 -5.45 28.20 -4.22
N VAL A 208 -6.78 28.09 -4.07
CA VAL A 208 -7.70 29.18 -4.45
C VAL A 208 -7.95 30.20 -3.31
N GLY A 209 -7.28 30.06 -2.17
CA GLY A 209 -7.43 30.94 -1.00
C GLY A 209 -8.83 30.86 -0.40
N PHE A 210 -9.45 29.69 -0.40
CA PHE A 210 -10.75 29.47 0.24
C PHE A 210 -10.60 29.51 1.77
N ASP A 211 -11.39 30.35 2.42
CA ASP A 211 -11.42 30.46 3.89
C ASP A 211 -12.64 29.69 4.44
N TYR A 212 -12.40 28.51 4.96
CA TYR A 212 -13.45 27.64 5.53
C TYR A 212 -14.13 28.22 6.78
N ARG A 213 -13.56 29.30 7.38
CA ARG A 213 -14.16 30.00 8.54
C ARG A 213 -15.19 31.03 8.12
N LYS A 214 -15.20 31.43 6.84
CA LYS A 214 -16.08 32.45 6.29
C LYS A 214 -16.99 31.84 5.22
N PHE A 215 -18.16 31.41 5.63
CA PHE A 215 -19.21 31.01 4.69
C PHE A 215 -19.81 32.28 4.03
N SER A 216 -19.29 32.64 2.86
CA SER A 216 -19.80 33.77 2.06
C SER A 216 -19.84 33.40 0.58
N VAL A 217 -20.75 34.02 -0.16
CA VAL A 217 -20.89 33.82 -1.62
C VAL A 217 -19.59 34.22 -2.33
N SER A 218 -18.88 35.26 -1.86
CA SER A 218 -17.59 35.66 -2.41
C SER A 218 -16.51 34.60 -2.24
N ASN A 219 -16.57 33.83 -1.17
CA ASN A 219 -15.64 32.74 -0.90
C ASN A 219 -15.94 31.54 -1.79
N ILE A 220 -17.22 31.21 -2.02
CA ILE A 220 -17.66 30.14 -2.92
C ILE A 220 -17.27 30.46 -4.39
N LYS A 221 -17.36 31.70 -4.81
CA LYS A 221 -16.94 32.15 -6.17
C LYS A 221 -15.46 31.95 -6.47
N LYS A 222 -14.61 31.68 -5.47
CA LYS A 222 -13.20 31.31 -5.69
C LYS A 222 -13.04 29.90 -6.27
N ILE A 223 -14.03 29.04 -6.09
CA ILE A 223 -14.01 27.67 -6.64
C ILE A 223 -14.21 27.77 -8.16
N ARG A 224 -13.22 27.30 -8.91
CA ARG A 224 -13.19 27.36 -10.38
C ARG A 224 -13.62 26.01 -10.96
N THR A 225 -13.96 25.99 -12.23
CA THR A 225 -14.40 24.79 -12.96
C THR A 225 -13.37 23.65 -12.96
N ASN A 226 -12.08 23.98 -12.81
CA ASN A 226 -11.03 22.96 -12.71
C ASN A 226 -11.15 22.10 -11.43
N SER A 227 -11.95 22.49 -10.43
CA SER A 227 -12.29 21.65 -9.28
C SER A 227 -13.05 20.39 -9.68
N LEU A 228 -13.77 20.41 -10.81
CA LEU A 228 -14.51 19.26 -11.31
C LEU A 228 -13.59 18.07 -11.62
N SER A 229 -12.33 18.33 -11.96
CA SER A 229 -11.34 17.26 -12.17
C SER A 229 -11.06 16.41 -10.91
N LEU A 230 -11.31 16.96 -9.72
CA LEU A 230 -11.17 16.20 -8.47
C LEU A 230 -12.21 15.09 -8.37
N LEU A 231 -13.38 15.28 -9.00
CA LEU A 231 -14.46 14.28 -9.03
C LEU A 231 -14.02 13.00 -9.77
N LEU A 232 -12.98 13.06 -10.59
CA LEU A 232 -12.41 11.85 -11.20
C LEU A 232 -11.99 10.82 -10.15
N ILE A 233 -11.56 11.26 -8.95
CA ILE A 233 -11.14 10.35 -7.87
C ILE A 233 -12.30 9.43 -7.42
N PRO A 234 -13.45 9.96 -6.95
CA PRO A 234 -14.58 9.10 -6.62
C PRO A 234 -15.21 8.43 -7.86
N ILE A 235 -15.15 9.05 -9.05
CA ILE A 235 -15.64 8.42 -10.29
C ILE A 235 -14.89 7.11 -10.56
N GLY A 236 -13.58 7.03 -10.28
CA GLY A 236 -12.83 5.78 -10.42
C GLY A 236 -13.44 4.64 -9.58
N PHE A 237 -13.79 4.90 -8.33
CA PHE A 237 -14.47 3.93 -7.48
C PHE A 237 -15.89 3.59 -8.00
N LEU A 238 -16.67 4.60 -8.37
CA LEU A 238 -18.01 4.43 -8.90
C LEU A 238 -18.01 3.66 -10.23
N THR A 239 -16.96 3.79 -11.04
CA THR A 239 -16.80 3.02 -12.29
C THR A 239 -16.71 1.52 -12.01
N PHE A 240 -16.00 1.12 -10.95
CA PHE A 240 -15.94 -0.28 -10.57
C PHE A 240 -17.30 -0.77 -10.02
N MET A 241 -17.95 0.01 -9.17
CA MET A 241 -19.32 -0.32 -8.70
C MET A 241 -20.35 -0.43 -9.85
N LEU A 242 -20.23 0.44 -10.86
CA LEU A 242 -21.09 0.38 -12.03
C LEU A 242 -20.82 -0.88 -12.86
N TYR A 243 -19.55 -1.24 -13.03
CA TYR A 243 -19.20 -2.50 -13.66
C TYR A 243 -19.80 -3.69 -12.90
N ASP A 244 -19.68 -3.74 -11.57
CA ASP A 244 -20.23 -4.78 -10.72
C ASP A 244 -21.77 -4.87 -10.88
N LEU A 245 -22.45 -3.71 -10.90
CA LEU A 245 -23.90 -3.65 -11.12
C LEU A 245 -24.31 -4.21 -12.49
N VAL A 246 -23.60 -3.83 -13.55
CA VAL A 246 -23.95 -4.23 -14.92
C VAL A 246 -23.60 -5.70 -15.15
N ALA A 247 -22.44 -6.16 -14.67
CA ALA A 247 -21.94 -7.51 -14.92
C ALA A 247 -22.61 -8.56 -14.02
N PHE A 248 -22.94 -8.23 -12.78
CA PHE A 248 -23.37 -9.17 -11.76
C PHE A 248 -24.72 -8.80 -11.09
N GLY A 249 -25.32 -7.68 -11.47
CA GLY A 249 -26.60 -7.22 -10.89
C GLY A 249 -26.49 -6.63 -9.48
N ASP A 250 -25.28 -6.43 -8.95
CA ASP A 250 -25.08 -5.96 -7.58
C ASP A 250 -23.85 -5.02 -7.50
N ALA A 251 -24.09 -3.72 -7.32
CA ALA A 251 -23.04 -2.70 -7.20
C ALA A 251 -22.13 -2.88 -5.96
N PHE A 252 -22.56 -3.66 -4.97
CA PHE A 252 -21.86 -3.89 -3.71
C PHE A 252 -21.27 -5.31 -3.58
N ILE A 253 -21.25 -6.08 -4.68
CA ILE A 253 -20.77 -7.47 -4.67
C ILE A 253 -19.34 -7.58 -4.12
N GLN A 254 -18.49 -6.60 -4.41
CA GLN A 254 -17.12 -6.51 -3.89
C GLN A 254 -17.08 -6.48 -2.35
N LEU A 255 -17.98 -5.73 -1.71
CA LEU A 255 -18.07 -5.64 -0.23
C LEU A 255 -18.62 -6.93 0.37
N LYS A 256 -19.61 -7.52 -0.28
CA LYS A 256 -20.19 -8.82 0.13
C LYS A 256 -19.14 -9.94 -0.01
N SER A 257 -18.41 -9.99 -1.11
CA SER A 257 -17.31 -10.94 -1.30
C SER A 257 -16.21 -10.75 -0.25
N ALA A 258 -15.83 -9.51 0.08
CA ALA A 258 -14.87 -9.23 1.13
C ALA A 258 -15.29 -9.79 2.50
N SER A 259 -16.60 -9.78 2.82
CA SER A 259 -17.11 -10.29 4.09
C SER A 259 -16.91 -11.80 4.27
N VAL A 260 -16.93 -12.57 3.18
CA VAL A 260 -16.64 -14.01 3.20
C VAL A 260 -15.19 -14.28 3.61
N PHE A 261 -14.27 -13.37 3.27
CA PHE A 261 -12.88 -13.42 3.75
C PHE A 261 -12.70 -12.74 5.12
N GLY A 262 -13.80 -12.66 5.91
CA GLY A 262 -13.79 -12.06 7.24
C GLY A 262 -13.55 -10.55 7.26
N ARG A 263 -13.78 -9.85 6.14
CA ARG A 263 -13.61 -8.39 6.04
C ARG A 263 -14.99 -7.73 6.06
N HIS A 264 -15.47 -7.41 7.24
CA HIS A 264 -16.69 -6.65 7.48
C HIS A 264 -16.40 -5.47 8.40
N LEU A 265 -17.31 -4.50 8.42
CA LEU A 265 -17.14 -3.32 9.26
C LEU A 265 -17.42 -3.68 10.72
N THR A 266 -16.51 -3.29 11.59
CA THR A 266 -16.58 -3.45 13.04
C THR A 266 -16.19 -2.15 13.74
N PRO A 267 -16.52 -2.01 15.04
CA PRO A 267 -15.99 -0.90 15.82
C PRO A 267 -14.44 -0.89 15.83
N PRO A 268 -13.79 0.29 15.86
CA PRO A 268 -12.33 0.42 15.71
C PRO A 268 -11.50 -0.33 16.76
N TRP A 269 -12.07 -0.66 17.89
CA TRP A 269 -11.41 -1.42 18.96
C TRP A 269 -11.48 -2.94 18.78
N GLU A 270 -12.36 -3.44 17.90
CA GLU A 270 -12.57 -4.87 17.71
C GLU A 270 -11.28 -5.58 17.28
N GLY A 271 -10.55 -5.01 16.34
CA GLY A 271 -9.28 -5.56 15.90
C GLY A 271 -8.25 -5.72 17.02
N PHE A 272 -8.26 -4.82 18.01
CA PHE A 272 -7.39 -4.92 19.20
C PHE A 272 -7.84 -6.05 20.12
N LEU A 273 -9.15 -6.16 20.37
CA LEU A 273 -9.72 -7.24 21.18
C LEU A 273 -9.43 -8.60 20.54
N GLN A 274 -9.63 -8.72 19.26
CA GLN A 274 -9.33 -9.94 18.50
C GLN A 274 -7.84 -10.30 18.56
N ALA A 275 -6.94 -9.32 18.43
CA ALA A 275 -5.50 -9.55 18.53
C ALA A 275 -5.11 -10.04 19.93
N ILE A 276 -5.66 -9.45 21.00
CA ILE A 276 -5.42 -9.87 22.38
C ILE A 276 -5.97 -11.28 22.62
N ASN A 277 -7.20 -11.55 22.13
CA ASN A 277 -7.83 -12.86 22.27
C ASN A 277 -7.04 -13.96 21.52
N ALA A 278 -6.54 -13.65 20.33
CA ALA A 278 -5.68 -14.54 19.58
C ALA A 278 -4.34 -14.81 20.30
N MET A 279 -3.75 -13.80 20.94
CA MET A 279 -2.53 -14.00 21.75
C MET A 279 -2.73 -14.90 22.97
N ILE A 280 -3.93 -14.94 23.53
CA ILE A 280 -4.26 -15.80 24.69
C ILE A 280 -4.52 -17.25 24.24
N ASN A 281 -5.18 -17.43 23.08
CA ASN A 281 -5.68 -18.73 22.65
C ASN A 281 -4.79 -19.43 21.60
N ASP A 282 -3.92 -18.69 20.91
CA ASP A 282 -3.02 -19.27 19.90
C ASP A 282 -1.75 -19.81 20.59
N THR A 283 -1.51 -21.10 20.40
CA THR A 283 -0.37 -21.81 21.01
C THR A 283 0.87 -21.82 20.12
N THR A 284 0.74 -21.33 18.87
CA THR A 284 1.88 -21.33 17.95
C THR A 284 2.72 -20.07 18.09
N LEU A 285 4.03 -20.24 18.31
CA LEU A 285 4.97 -19.13 18.47
C LEU A 285 4.98 -18.17 17.27
N ILE A 286 4.78 -18.71 16.07
CA ILE A 286 4.76 -17.91 14.83
C ILE A 286 3.56 -16.96 14.82
N ASN A 287 2.36 -17.46 15.06
CA ASN A 287 1.14 -16.66 15.04
C ASN A 287 1.15 -15.65 16.19
N LEU A 288 1.55 -16.08 17.39
CA LEU A 288 1.69 -15.19 18.54
C LEU A 288 2.64 -14.01 18.23
N SER A 289 3.82 -14.30 17.68
CA SER A 289 4.79 -13.28 17.31
C SER A 289 4.22 -12.32 16.25
N TYR A 290 3.44 -12.83 15.30
CA TYR A 290 2.81 -12.04 14.24
C TYR A 290 1.70 -11.13 14.79
N HIS A 291 0.89 -11.60 15.74
CA HIS A 291 -0.12 -10.77 16.42
C HIS A 291 0.52 -9.65 17.23
N ILE A 292 1.55 -9.97 18.03
CA ILE A 292 2.32 -8.97 18.80
C ILE A 292 2.92 -7.91 17.87
N TYR A 293 3.54 -8.35 16.78
CA TYR A 293 4.12 -7.45 15.78
C TYR A 293 3.09 -6.51 15.16
N ASN A 294 1.94 -7.02 14.68
CA ASN A 294 0.91 -6.18 14.06
C ASN A 294 0.28 -5.22 15.07
N LEU A 295 0.07 -5.65 16.31
CA LEU A 295 -0.40 -4.79 17.41
C LEU A 295 0.60 -3.65 17.68
N PHE A 296 1.87 -3.95 17.81
CA PHE A 296 2.94 -2.97 18.04
C PHE A 296 3.02 -1.96 16.88
N ILE A 297 3.00 -2.43 15.63
CA ILE A 297 3.01 -1.56 14.45
C ILE A 297 1.77 -0.66 14.43
N THR A 298 0.57 -1.22 14.67
CA THR A 298 -0.67 -0.45 14.66
C THR A 298 -0.63 0.68 15.69
N ILE A 299 -0.24 0.39 16.93
CA ILE A 299 -0.13 1.40 18.00
C ILE A 299 0.92 2.46 17.63
N SER A 300 2.07 2.02 17.10
CA SER A 300 3.14 2.94 16.68
C SER A 300 2.67 3.90 15.58
N PHE A 301 1.92 3.40 14.60
CA PHE A 301 1.37 4.23 13.52
C PHE A 301 0.25 5.14 14.03
N ILE A 302 -0.58 4.73 14.99
CA ILE A 302 -1.53 5.64 15.63
C ILE A 302 -0.78 6.80 16.31
N GLY A 303 0.29 6.51 17.04
CA GLY A 303 1.14 7.54 17.65
C GLY A 303 1.78 8.50 16.64
N LEU A 304 2.18 8.00 15.47
CA LEU A 304 2.75 8.82 14.39
C LEU A 304 1.73 9.80 13.77
N ILE A 305 0.41 9.59 13.92
CA ILE A 305 -0.61 10.58 13.49
C ILE A 305 -0.39 11.91 14.22
N TYR A 306 -0.08 11.86 15.52
CA TYR A 306 0.22 13.09 16.28
C TYR A 306 1.44 13.83 15.72
N VAL A 307 2.52 13.12 15.38
CA VAL A 307 3.71 13.71 14.77
C VAL A 307 3.37 14.30 13.39
N CYS A 308 2.60 13.58 12.58
CA CYS A 308 2.13 14.02 11.28
C CYS A 308 1.34 15.33 11.42
N TRP A 309 0.37 15.38 12.33
CA TRP A 309 -0.44 16.57 12.59
C TRP A 309 0.39 17.79 13.03
N LYS A 310 1.43 17.59 13.85
CA LYS A 310 2.28 18.68 14.33
C LYS A 310 3.33 19.15 13.33
N LYS A 311 3.78 18.30 12.43
CA LYS A 311 4.97 18.55 11.59
C LYS A 311 4.67 18.64 10.10
N LEU A 312 3.55 18.10 9.63
CA LEU A 312 3.20 18.08 8.21
C LEU A 312 1.98 18.99 7.94
N LYS A 313 1.74 19.25 6.66
CA LYS A 313 0.56 20.02 6.22
C LYS A 313 -0.72 19.19 6.40
N PRO A 314 -1.90 19.83 6.60
CA PRO A 314 -3.15 19.15 6.94
C PRO A 314 -3.58 18.09 5.94
N GLU A 315 -3.28 18.24 4.66
CA GLU A 315 -3.60 17.25 3.62
C GLU A 315 -2.94 15.89 3.87
N TYR A 316 -1.72 15.87 4.38
CA TYR A 316 -1.02 14.61 4.73
C TYR A 316 -1.65 13.95 5.95
N THR A 317 -2.01 14.75 6.95
CA THR A 317 -2.71 14.28 8.15
C THR A 317 -4.10 13.73 7.81
N ALA A 318 -4.84 14.42 6.93
CA ALA A 318 -6.16 13.98 6.48
C ALA A 318 -6.08 12.63 5.76
N TYR A 319 -5.15 12.46 4.81
CA TYR A 319 -4.96 11.19 4.14
C TYR A 319 -4.59 10.08 5.12
N TYR A 320 -3.65 10.34 6.03
CA TYR A 320 -3.20 9.38 7.03
C TYR A 320 -4.37 8.95 7.93
N LEU A 321 -5.08 9.94 8.52
CA LEU A 321 -6.16 9.68 9.44
C LEU A 321 -7.30 8.89 8.79
N LEU A 322 -7.74 9.30 7.59
CA LEU A 322 -8.80 8.60 6.86
C LEU A 322 -8.40 7.17 6.52
N THR A 323 -7.16 6.95 6.09
CA THR A 323 -6.67 5.59 5.80
C THR A 323 -6.63 4.75 7.07
N MET A 324 -6.14 5.29 8.19
CA MET A 324 -6.13 4.57 9.47
C MET A 324 -7.53 4.24 9.97
N ILE A 325 -8.49 5.16 9.86
CA ILE A 325 -9.89 4.92 10.25
C ILE A 325 -10.44 3.72 9.48
N ILE A 326 -10.34 3.71 8.14
CA ILE A 326 -10.85 2.59 7.33
C ILE A 326 -10.17 1.26 7.70
N LEU A 327 -8.87 1.26 7.96
CA LEU A 327 -8.15 0.05 8.34
C LEU A 327 -8.56 -0.46 9.73
N LEU A 328 -8.83 0.45 10.68
CA LEU A 328 -9.26 0.10 12.03
C LEU A 328 -10.74 -0.31 12.12
N LEU A 329 -11.54 0.00 11.11
CA LEU A 329 -12.91 -0.52 11.00
C LEU A 329 -12.97 -1.98 10.55
N GLY A 330 -11.84 -2.62 10.30
CA GLY A 330 -11.77 -4.06 10.05
C GLY A 330 -11.78 -4.88 11.34
N PRO A 331 -12.24 -6.15 11.29
CA PRO A 331 -12.44 -7.00 12.47
C PRO A 331 -11.14 -7.47 13.14
N ASN A 332 -10.00 -7.35 12.47
CA ASN A 332 -8.71 -7.82 12.98
C ASN A 332 -7.54 -6.94 12.50
N LEU A 333 -6.41 -7.06 13.19
CA LEU A 333 -5.16 -6.35 12.84
C LEU A 333 -4.25 -7.18 11.91
N PHE A 334 -4.76 -8.29 11.38
CA PHE A 334 -3.98 -9.16 10.51
C PHE A 334 -3.57 -8.44 9.21
N GLY A 335 -2.28 -8.47 8.89
CA GLY A 335 -1.74 -7.76 7.72
C GLY A 335 -1.69 -6.24 7.86
N MET A 336 -1.96 -5.67 9.03
CA MET A 336 -1.95 -4.23 9.24
C MET A 336 -0.61 -3.61 8.82
N SER A 337 0.50 -4.26 9.15
CA SER A 337 1.85 -3.80 8.75
C SER A 337 2.02 -3.71 7.23
N ARG A 338 1.38 -4.58 6.45
CA ARG A 338 1.36 -4.50 4.99
C ARG A 338 0.62 -3.23 4.53
N TYR A 339 -0.55 -2.95 5.13
CA TYR A 339 -1.33 -1.76 4.77
C TYR A 339 -0.63 -0.45 5.16
N MET A 340 0.26 -0.46 6.15
CA MET A 340 1.04 0.74 6.51
C MET A 340 1.98 1.19 5.40
N LEU A 341 2.39 0.30 4.47
CA LEU A 341 3.25 0.66 3.33
C LEU A 341 2.67 1.77 2.44
N ILE A 342 1.35 1.83 2.31
CA ILE A 342 0.69 2.84 1.47
C ILE A 342 0.45 4.16 2.21
N VAL A 343 0.68 4.19 3.52
CA VAL A 343 0.50 5.38 4.37
C VAL A 343 1.81 6.18 4.40
N PHE A 344 2.26 6.66 3.24
CA PHE A 344 3.52 7.38 3.10
C PHE A 344 3.68 8.59 4.04
N PRO A 345 2.62 9.32 4.48
CA PRO A 345 2.78 10.42 5.44
C PRO A 345 3.28 9.97 6.81
N ALA A 346 3.09 8.70 7.20
CA ALA A 346 3.67 8.16 8.42
C ALA A 346 5.21 8.16 8.36
N PHE A 347 5.77 7.70 7.24
CA PHE A 347 7.22 7.70 7.02
C PHE A 347 7.78 9.11 6.85
N MET A 348 7.00 10.03 6.26
CA MET A 348 7.33 11.46 6.24
C MET A 348 7.40 12.02 7.68
N ALA A 349 6.40 11.76 8.50
CA ALA A 349 6.36 12.19 9.90
C ALA A 349 7.55 11.63 10.68
N LEU A 350 7.83 10.33 10.53
CA LEU A 350 8.99 9.67 11.15
C LEU A 350 10.31 10.33 10.74
N SER A 351 10.44 10.76 9.47
CA SER A 351 11.65 11.43 8.97
C SER A 351 11.93 12.77 9.65
N THR A 352 10.90 13.43 10.21
CA THR A 352 11.01 14.73 10.90
C THR A 352 11.47 14.59 12.35
N ILE A 353 11.48 13.39 12.92
CA ILE A 353 11.96 13.15 14.27
C ILE A 353 13.47 13.33 14.28
N GLU A 354 13.94 14.32 15.03
CA GLU A 354 15.36 14.64 15.11
C GLU A 354 16.11 13.67 16.04
N ASN A 355 17.30 13.24 15.62
CA ASN A 355 18.16 12.37 16.42
C ASN A 355 18.97 13.21 17.45
N LYS A 356 18.27 13.91 18.34
CA LYS A 356 18.90 14.78 19.35
C LYS A 356 19.40 14.03 20.58
N ASN A 357 18.75 12.92 20.92
CA ASN A 357 19.06 12.15 22.12
C ASN A 357 19.82 10.86 21.78
N LYS A 358 20.58 10.32 22.75
CA LYS A 358 21.27 9.02 22.60
C LYS A 358 20.30 7.92 22.18
N LEU A 359 19.08 7.90 22.75
CA LEU A 359 18.05 6.92 22.44
C LEU A 359 17.67 6.96 20.93
N THR A 360 17.44 8.13 20.34
CA THR A 360 17.09 8.25 18.93
C THR A 360 18.30 8.05 18.03
N LYS A 361 19.49 8.42 18.48
CA LYS A 361 20.74 8.27 17.72
C LYS A 361 21.13 6.81 17.50
N TYR A 362 21.01 5.98 18.53
CA TYR A 362 21.41 4.57 18.47
C TYR A 362 20.20 3.63 18.32
N GLY A 363 19.06 3.97 18.93
CA GLY A 363 17.86 3.13 18.90
C GLY A 363 17.26 2.99 17.51
N ILE A 364 17.24 4.07 16.70
CA ILE A 364 16.72 4.00 15.32
C ILE A 364 17.52 3.04 14.45
N PRO A 365 18.87 3.10 14.36
CA PRO A 365 19.65 2.13 13.59
C PRO A 365 19.45 0.68 14.07
N ILE A 366 19.39 0.44 15.38
CA ILE A 366 19.14 -0.89 15.93
C ILE A 366 17.75 -1.39 15.53
N LEU A 367 16.72 -0.55 15.64
CA LEU A 367 15.35 -0.89 15.23
C LEU A 367 15.31 -1.30 13.75
N TYR A 368 16.02 -0.57 12.87
CA TYR A 368 16.05 -0.90 11.45
C TYR A 368 16.89 -2.14 11.13
N ALA A 369 17.93 -2.44 11.89
CA ALA A 369 18.62 -3.72 11.79
C ALA A 369 17.66 -4.88 12.14
N ILE A 370 16.87 -4.73 13.21
CA ILE A 370 15.81 -5.68 13.56
C ILE A 370 14.76 -5.77 12.44
N PHE A 371 14.37 -4.65 11.84
CA PHE A 371 13.39 -4.64 10.74
C PHE A 371 13.87 -5.39 9.50
N VAL A 372 15.15 -5.30 9.16
CA VAL A 372 15.74 -6.08 8.05
C VAL A 372 15.72 -7.58 8.37
N LEU A 373 16.02 -7.97 9.60
CA LEU A 373 15.92 -9.38 10.03
C LEU A 373 14.46 -9.87 10.00
N LEU A 374 13.51 -9.07 10.48
CA LEU A 374 12.08 -9.38 10.39
C LEU A 374 11.62 -9.49 8.94
N MET A 375 12.12 -8.62 8.05
CA MET A 375 11.82 -8.71 6.61
C MET A 375 12.26 -10.06 6.05
N ALA A 376 13.47 -10.52 6.36
CA ALA A 376 13.96 -11.83 5.93
C ALA A 376 13.08 -12.97 6.44
N GLY A 377 12.70 -12.93 7.73
CA GLY A 377 11.78 -13.89 8.33
C GLY A 377 10.39 -13.88 7.68
N PHE A 378 9.83 -12.69 7.41
CA PHE A 378 8.54 -12.58 6.73
C PHE A 378 8.58 -13.05 5.28
N ILE A 379 9.67 -12.82 4.54
CA ILE A 379 9.85 -13.40 3.19
C ILE A 379 9.83 -14.92 3.27
N LEU A 380 10.57 -15.51 4.21
CA LEU A 380 10.58 -16.95 4.42
C LEU A 380 9.16 -17.47 4.68
N LEU A 381 8.45 -16.90 5.64
CA LEU A 381 7.09 -17.30 5.98
C LEU A 381 6.10 -17.10 4.83
N HIS A 382 6.27 -16.02 4.03
CA HIS A 382 5.43 -15.72 2.88
C HIS A 382 5.64 -16.71 1.75
N VAL A 383 6.88 -16.99 1.37
CA VAL A 383 7.24 -17.92 0.27
C VAL A 383 6.86 -19.35 0.62
N THR A 384 7.01 -19.76 1.89
CA THR A 384 6.63 -21.09 2.37
C THR A 384 5.16 -21.21 2.77
N GLN A 385 4.35 -20.16 2.56
CA GLN A 385 2.93 -20.08 2.94
C GLN A 385 2.63 -20.40 4.40
N ARG A 386 3.58 -20.16 5.30
CA ARG A 386 3.45 -20.42 6.74
C ARG A 386 2.86 -19.25 7.53
N ILE A 387 2.67 -18.08 6.93
CA ILE A 387 1.83 -17.04 7.50
C ILE A 387 0.40 -17.34 7.09
N SER A 388 -0.36 -17.87 8.01
CA SER A 388 -1.76 -18.14 7.78
C SER A 388 -2.63 -17.01 8.31
N SER A 389 -3.54 -16.52 7.49
CA SER A 389 -4.71 -15.83 7.99
C SER A 389 -5.60 -16.84 8.70
N PRO A 390 -6.18 -16.54 9.87
CA PRO A 390 -7.19 -17.40 10.49
C PRO A 390 -8.36 -17.75 9.56
N PHE A 391 -8.54 -16.98 8.47
CA PHE A 391 -9.54 -17.23 7.43
C PHE A 391 -9.05 -18.14 6.29
N PHE A 392 -7.75 -18.41 6.18
CA PHE A 392 -7.22 -19.38 5.21
C PHE A 392 -6.98 -20.77 5.82
N TYR A 393 -7.27 -20.96 7.14
CA TYR A 393 -7.18 -22.26 7.81
C TYR A 393 -8.43 -23.13 7.73
N THR A 394 -9.57 -22.63 7.31
CA THR A 394 -10.54 -23.57 6.73
C THR A 394 -9.92 -24.07 5.45
N PRO A 395 -9.63 -25.38 5.35
CA PRO A 395 -9.13 -25.92 4.11
C PRO A 395 -10.10 -25.50 3.01
N LEU A 396 -9.64 -24.64 2.11
CA LEU A 396 -10.36 -24.28 0.91
C LEU A 396 -10.31 -25.47 -0.08
N PHE A 397 -10.23 -26.71 0.47
CA PHE A 397 -10.27 -27.98 -0.27
C PHE A 397 -11.01 -29.06 0.51
#